data_3cd97804a0698fb033086dcac8b5dbfe
#
_entry.id   3cd97804a0698fb033086dcac8b5dbfe
#
_cell.length_a   1.000
_cell.length_b   1.000
_cell.length_c   1.000
_cell.angle_alpha   90.00
_cell.angle_beta   90.00
_cell.angle_gamma   90.00
#
_symmetry.space_group_name_H-M   'P 1'
#
loop_
_entity.id
_entity.type
_entity.pdbx_description
1 polymer ?
#
loop_
_entity_poly.entity_id
_entity_poly.type
_entity_poly.pdbx_seq_one_letter_code
_entity_poly.pdbx_strand_id
1 'polypeptide(L)'
;KVVSAREIAEFILDYLRIDRDTLKIKYFSNKNLSLQQKILFYFLALKVMKLQKLRDTDTATPSRLNIELKELNPSSVRPVLRMLVKKHLLSYNDKTSEYFIRANQIDPAKAYIQIKR
;
A
#
# COMPACT_ATOMS: atom_id res chain seq x y z
N LYS A 1 -19.69 2.02 4.80
CA LYS A 1 -19.20 3.22 4.12
C LYS A 1 -18.33 2.84 2.93
N VAL A 2 -18.62 3.38 1.77
CA VAL A 2 -17.82 3.16 0.56
C VAL A 2 -16.79 4.29 0.46
N VAL A 3 -15.51 3.91 0.44
CA VAL A 3 -14.43 4.86 0.29
C VAL A 3 -14.13 5.02 -1.20
N SER A 4 -14.16 6.25 -1.69
CA SER A 4 -13.91 6.52 -3.11
C SER A 4 -12.42 6.54 -3.42
N ALA A 5 -12.08 6.26 -4.69
CA ALA A 5 -10.70 6.38 -5.15
C ALA A 5 -10.15 7.79 -4.91
N ARG A 6 -11.00 8.80 -5.07
CA ARG A 6 -10.59 10.19 -4.87
C ARG A 6 -10.15 10.46 -3.43
N GLU A 7 -10.90 9.95 -2.45
CA GLU A 7 -10.54 10.13 -1.04
C GLU A 7 -9.19 9.52 -0.72
N ILE A 8 -8.92 8.31 -1.24
CA ILE A 8 -7.63 7.65 -1.03
C ILE A 8 -6.52 8.41 -1.77
N ALA A 9 -6.78 8.81 -3.01
CA ALA A 9 -5.81 9.54 -3.82
C ALA A 9 -5.41 10.87 -3.16
N GLU A 10 -6.36 11.62 -2.63
CA GLU A 10 -6.06 12.86 -1.94
C GLU A 10 -5.16 12.63 -0.74
N PHE A 11 -5.35 11.53 -0.02
CA PHE A 11 -4.52 11.21 1.13
C PHE A 11 -3.09 10.89 0.71
N ILE A 12 -2.90 10.08 -0.34
CA ILE A 12 -1.57 9.60 -0.72
C ILE A 12 -0.75 10.61 -1.52
N LEU A 13 -1.40 11.60 -2.15
CA LEU A 13 -0.72 12.57 -3.03
C LEU A 13 0.31 13.44 -2.32
N ASP A 14 0.20 13.61 -1.00
CA ASP A 14 1.18 14.35 -0.22
C ASP A 14 2.49 13.56 -0.03
N TYR A 15 2.49 12.27 -0.31
CA TYR A 15 3.60 11.37 0.02
C TYR A 15 4.23 10.69 -1.19
N LEU A 16 3.46 10.52 -2.26
CA LEU A 16 3.94 9.76 -3.42
C LEU A 16 3.23 10.19 -4.70
N ARG A 17 3.79 9.75 -5.82
CA ARG A 17 3.16 9.88 -7.13
C ARG A 17 3.04 8.51 -7.78
N ILE A 18 1.98 8.36 -8.58
CA ILE A 18 1.78 7.19 -9.43
C ILE A 18 2.00 7.62 -10.87
N ASP A 19 2.94 6.99 -11.55
CA ASP A 19 3.16 7.21 -12.98
C ASP A 19 2.03 6.52 -13.74
N ARG A 20 1.22 7.28 -14.48
CA ARG A 20 0.05 6.73 -15.16
C ARG A 20 0.42 5.79 -16.31
N ASP A 21 1.58 5.98 -16.92
CA ASP A 21 2.00 5.13 -18.04
C ASP A 21 2.59 3.81 -17.56
N THR A 22 3.44 3.85 -16.54
CA THR A 22 4.13 2.66 -16.04
C THR A 22 3.47 2.06 -14.82
N LEU A 23 2.57 2.79 -14.15
CA LEU A 23 1.91 2.44 -12.89
C LEU A 23 2.89 2.25 -11.74
N LYS A 24 4.08 2.85 -11.86
CA LYS A 24 5.09 2.81 -10.80
C LYS A 24 4.80 3.85 -9.74
N ILE A 25 5.10 3.49 -8.50
CA ILE A 25 4.94 4.35 -7.34
C ILE A 25 6.28 4.96 -6.99
N LYS A 26 6.31 6.28 -6.80
CA LYS A 26 7.52 6.99 -6.40
C LYS A 26 7.23 7.84 -5.17
N TYR A 27 7.91 7.54 -4.07
CA TYR A 27 7.78 8.31 -2.84
C TYR A 27 8.56 9.61 -2.93
N PHE A 28 8.03 10.67 -2.32
CA PHE A 28 8.77 11.93 -2.26
C PHE A 28 9.94 11.80 -1.30
N SER A 29 11.12 12.26 -1.72
CA SER A 29 12.34 12.13 -0.93
C SER A 29 12.33 12.97 0.34
N ASN A 30 11.54 14.05 0.38
CA ASN A 30 11.43 14.92 1.55
C ASN A 30 10.48 14.35 2.64
N LYS A 31 9.86 13.20 2.37
CA LYS A 31 9.02 12.53 3.36
C LYS A 31 9.81 11.39 3.97
N ASN A 32 10.03 11.45 5.27
CA ASN A 32 10.81 10.44 5.98
C ASN A 32 9.87 9.30 6.43
N LEU A 33 9.55 8.42 5.48
CA LEU A 33 8.59 7.35 5.72
C LEU A 33 9.29 6.10 6.25
N SER A 34 8.67 5.48 7.25
CA SER A 34 9.12 4.17 7.73
C SER A 34 8.77 3.07 6.73
N LEU A 35 9.34 1.88 6.90
CA LEU A 35 9.03 0.74 6.06
C LEU A 35 7.54 0.39 6.13
N GLN A 36 6.96 0.39 7.33
CA GLN A 36 5.54 0.12 7.54
C GLN A 36 4.67 1.12 6.77
N GLN A 37 5.03 2.40 6.84
CA GLN A 37 4.28 3.43 6.12
C GLN A 37 4.39 3.24 4.61
N LYS A 38 5.59 2.97 4.08
CA LYS A 38 5.77 2.75 2.65
C LYS A 38 4.95 1.57 2.15
N ILE A 39 4.89 0.49 2.91
CA ILE A 39 4.12 -0.69 2.53
C ILE A 39 2.63 -0.38 2.53
N LEU A 40 2.13 0.30 3.56
CA LEU A 40 0.71 0.67 3.60
C LEU A 40 0.36 1.63 2.46
N PHE A 41 1.20 2.61 2.17
CA PHE A 41 0.99 3.50 1.03
C PHE A 41 0.97 2.74 -0.29
N TYR A 42 1.82 1.73 -0.42
CA TYR A 42 1.83 0.89 -1.62
C TYR A 42 0.46 0.24 -1.85
N PHE A 43 -0.10 -0.37 -0.81
CA PHE A 43 -1.41 -1.03 -0.94
C PHE A 43 -2.56 -0.03 -1.12
N LEU A 44 -2.48 1.14 -0.51
CA LEU A 44 -3.44 2.21 -0.78
C LEU A 44 -3.37 2.66 -2.24
N ALA A 45 -2.16 2.79 -2.78
CA ALA A 45 -1.99 3.14 -4.19
C ALA A 45 -2.54 2.07 -5.12
N LEU A 46 -2.32 0.77 -4.80
CA LEU A 46 -2.91 -0.31 -5.58
C LEU A 46 -4.44 -0.23 -5.57
N LYS A 47 -5.02 0.10 -4.43
CA LYS A 47 -6.47 0.24 -4.31
C LYS A 47 -6.98 1.38 -5.20
N VAL A 48 -6.28 2.51 -5.21
CA VAL A 48 -6.64 3.63 -6.10
C VAL A 48 -6.58 3.19 -7.56
N MET A 49 -5.50 2.52 -7.95
CA MET A 49 -5.34 2.08 -9.34
C MET A 49 -6.43 1.11 -9.76
N LYS A 50 -6.83 0.20 -8.88
CA LYS A 50 -7.93 -0.72 -9.18
C LYS A 50 -9.26 0.03 -9.31
N LEU A 51 -9.56 0.93 -8.39
CA LEU A 51 -10.81 1.68 -8.41
C LEU A 51 -10.90 2.60 -9.63
N GLN A 52 -9.77 3.09 -10.12
CA GLN A 52 -9.68 3.88 -11.36
C GLN A 52 -9.53 3.02 -12.60
N LYS A 53 -9.61 1.71 -12.48
CA LYS A 53 -9.50 0.75 -13.58
C LYS A 53 -8.17 0.80 -14.33
N LEU A 54 -7.11 1.23 -13.65
CA LEU A 54 -5.75 1.19 -14.16
C LEU A 54 -5.11 -0.18 -13.96
N ARG A 55 -5.59 -0.95 -13.00
CA ARG A 55 -5.16 -2.32 -12.72
C ARG A 55 -6.38 -3.19 -12.46
N ASP A 56 -6.26 -4.48 -12.76
CA ASP A 56 -7.33 -5.46 -12.51
C ASP A 56 -7.42 -5.86 -11.06
N THR A 57 -6.30 -5.82 -10.34
CA THR A 57 -6.23 -6.27 -8.95
C THR A 57 -5.57 -5.22 -8.07
N ASP A 58 -5.82 -5.34 -6.76
CA ASP A 58 -5.19 -4.53 -5.73
C ASP A 58 -4.35 -5.40 -4.78
N THR A 59 -3.95 -6.58 -5.24
CA THR A 59 -3.21 -7.55 -4.43
C THR A 59 -1.75 -7.60 -4.85
N ALA A 60 -0.89 -8.02 -3.93
CA ALA A 60 0.52 -8.24 -4.24
C ALA A 60 1.11 -9.32 -3.34
N THR A 61 1.99 -10.14 -3.92
CA THR A 61 2.85 -11.06 -3.18
C THR A 61 4.06 -10.28 -2.66
N PRO A 62 4.77 -10.80 -1.64
CA PRO A 62 6.01 -10.16 -1.19
C PRO A 62 7.04 -10.01 -2.31
N SER A 63 7.13 -10.99 -3.21
CA SER A 63 8.04 -10.92 -4.35
C SER A 63 7.69 -9.76 -5.29
N ARG A 64 6.41 -9.60 -5.58
CA ARG A 64 5.94 -8.50 -6.44
C ARG A 64 6.24 -7.15 -5.81
N LEU A 65 6.00 -7.03 -4.52
CA LEU A 65 6.27 -5.80 -3.79
C LEU A 65 7.76 -5.43 -3.86
N ASN A 66 8.64 -6.42 -3.70
CA ASN A 66 10.08 -6.19 -3.81
C ASN A 66 10.50 -5.76 -5.20
N ILE A 67 9.84 -6.27 -6.24
CA ILE A 67 10.13 -5.86 -7.62
C ILE A 67 9.68 -4.42 -7.86
N GLU A 68 8.49 -4.07 -7.38
CA GLU A 68 7.91 -2.75 -7.63
C GLU A 68 8.50 -1.67 -6.72
N LEU A 69 8.96 -2.03 -5.53
CA LEU A 69 9.59 -1.11 -4.58
C LEU A 69 11.03 -1.56 -4.32
N LYS A 70 11.90 -1.36 -5.30
CA LYS A 70 13.29 -1.84 -5.25
C LYS A 70 14.10 -1.28 -4.11
N GLU A 71 13.71 -0.14 -3.57
CA GLU A 71 14.40 0.50 -2.45
C GLU A 71 14.19 -0.20 -1.11
N LEU A 72 13.23 -1.12 -1.04
CA LEU A 72 12.94 -1.84 0.20
C LEU A 72 13.88 -3.03 0.36
N ASN A 73 14.27 -3.31 1.61
CA ASN A 73 15.07 -4.47 1.93
C ASN A 73 14.19 -5.73 1.92
N PRO A 74 14.44 -6.72 1.02
CA PRO A 74 13.57 -7.89 0.92
C PRO A 74 13.44 -8.68 2.23
N SER A 75 14.51 -8.75 3.04
CA SER A 75 14.47 -9.51 4.29
C SER A 75 13.59 -8.87 5.35
N SER A 76 13.29 -7.57 5.21
CA SER A 76 12.45 -6.84 6.17
C SER A 76 10.99 -6.81 5.76
N VAL A 77 10.67 -7.06 4.49
CA VAL A 77 9.32 -6.90 3.97
C VAL A 77 8.35 -7.94 4.53
N ARG A 78 8.73 -9.22 4.52
CA ARG A 78 7.84 -10.29 4.99
C ARG A 78 7.44 -10.16 6.45
N PRO A 79 8.37 -9.88 7.38
CA PRO A 79 7.96 -9.69 8.78
C PRO A 79 7.02 -8.49 8.96
N VAL A 80 7.25 -7.40 8.23
CA VAL A 80 6.38 -6.23 8.31
C VAL A 80 4.99 -6.53 7.78
N LEU A 81 4.89 -7.24 6.65
CA LEU A 81 3.60 -7.64 6.11
C LEU A 81 2.81 -8.47 7.12
N ARG A 82 3.45 -9.44 7.77
CA ARG A 82 2.80 -10.27 8.79
C ARG A 82 2.36 -9.45 9.98
N MET A 83 3.18 -8.50 10.41
CA MET A 83 2.84 -7.61 11.52
C MET A 83 1.62 -6.75 11.19
N LEU A 84 1.56 -6.22 9.96
CA LEU A 84 0.42 -5.39 9.54
C LEU A 84 -0.88 -6.21 9.46
N VAL A 85 -0.80 -7.48 9.08
CA VAL A 85 -1.97 -8.37 9.11
C VAL A 85 -2.41 -8.60 10.56
N LYS A 86 -1.47 -8.84 11.47
CA LYS A 86 -1.79 -9.01 12.90
C LYS A 86 -2.48 -7.78 13.49
N LYS A 87 -2.10 -6.59 13.03
CA LYS A 87 -2.71 -5.33 13.47
C LYS A 87 -4.02 -5.01 12.74
N HIS A 88 -4.50 -5.91 11.90
CA HIS A 88 -5.72 -5.75 11.11
C HIS A 88 -5.68 -4.56 10.15
N LEU A 89 -4.48 -4.20 9.69
CA LEU A 89 -4.28 -3.12 8.72
C LEU A 89 -4.17 -3.65 7.29
N LEU A 90 -3.83 -4.93 7.14
CA LEU A 90 -3.80 -5.63 5.87
C LEU A 90 -4.51 -6.97 6.00
N SER A 91 -4.87 -7.53 4.86
CA SER A 91 -5.43 -8.87 4.76
C SER A 91 -4.52 -9.76 3.94
N TYR A 92 -4.63 -11.08 4.14
CA TYR A 92 -3.81 -12.07 3.48
C TYR A 92 -4.69 -13.19 2.94
N ASN A 93 -4.44 -13.56 1.68
CA ASN A 93 -5.08 -14.72 1.06
C ASN A 93 -4.05 -15.85 1.00
N ASP A 94 -4.22 -16.87 1.83
CA ASP A 94 -3.26 -17.98 1.92
C ASP A 94 -3.26 -18.89 0.69
N LYS A 95 -4.33 -18.87 -0.11
CA LYS A 95 -4.39 -19.67 -1.34
C LYS A 95 -3.51 -19.08 -2.44
N THR A 96 -3.38 -17.78 -2.49
CA THR A 96 -2.62 -17.09 -3.53
C THR A 96 -1.35 -16.45 -3.00
N SER A 97 -1.12 -16.47 -1.69
CA SER A 97 0.00 -15.80 -1.00
C SER A 97 0.02 -14.29 -1.25
N GLU A 98 -1.15 -13.71 -1.46
CA GLU A 98 -1.27 -12.28 -1.75
C GLU A 98 -1.77 -11.51 -0.56
N TYR A 99 -1.23 -10.30 -0.41
CA TYR A 99 -1.68 -9.32 0.58
C TYR A 99 -2.50 -8.26 -0.12
N PHE A 100 -3.42 -7.66 0.61
CA PHE A 100 -4.28 -6.60 0.07
C PHE A 100 -4.90 -5.82 1.22
N ILE A 101 -5.50 -4.66 0.89
CA ILE A 101 -6.21 -3.87 1.88
C ILE A 101 -7.70 -3.90 1.57
N ARG A 102 -8.53 -4.23 2.57
CA ARG A 102 -9.97 -4.24 2.42
C ARG A 102 -10.53 -2.84 2.61
N ALA A 103 -11.76 -2.63 2.12
CA ALA A 103 -12.43 -1.33 2.27
C ALA A 103 -12.48 -0.88 3.74
N ASN A 104 -12.80 -1.80 4.65
CA ASN A 104 -12.88 -1.47 6.08
C ASN A 104 -11.53 -1.30 6.76
N GLN A 105 -10.43 -1.53 6.05
CA GLN A 105 -9.07 -1.36 6.57
C GLN A 105 -8.44 -0.04 6.11
N ILE A 106 -9.07 0.67 5.19
CA ILE A 106 -8.51 1.90 4.62
C ILE A 106 -8.38 2.98 5.70
N ASP A 107 -9.46 3.27 6.43
CA ASP A 107 -9.41 4.28 7.48
C ASP A 107 -8.44 3.91 8.62
N PRO A 108 -8.44 2.67 9.13
CA PRO A 108 -7.41 2.26 10.09
C PRO A 108 -5.98 2.40 9.57
N ALA A 109 -5.72 2.08 8.30
CA ALA A 109 -4.39 2.23 7.73
C ALA A 109 -3.98 3.70 7.65
N LYS A 110 -4.88 4.58 7.22
CA LYS A 110 -4.63 6.03 7.20
C LYS A 110 -4.30 6.54 8.60
N ALA A 111 -5.07 6.14 9.59
CA ALA A 111 -4.84 6.56 10.97
C ALA A 111 -3.48 6.06 11.49
N TYR A 112 -3.12 4.83 11.19
CA TYR A 112 -1.84 4.26 11.58
C TYR A 112 -0.67 5.06 10.97
N ILE A 113 -0.77 5.39 9.68
CA ILE A 113 0.25 6.17 8.99
C ILE A 113 0.42 7.54 9.64
N GLN A 114 -0.68 8.21 9.98
CA GLN A 114 -0.65 9.55 10.54
C GLN A 114 -0.06 9.58 11.96
N ILE A 115 -0.29 8.53 12.74
CA ILE A 115 0.18 8.45 14.13
C ILE A 115 1.66 8.05 14.18
N LYS A 116 2.10 7.15 13.30
CA LYS A 116 3.46 6.61 13.29
C LYS A 116 4.41 7.48 12.47
N ARG A 117 4.67 8.63 12.92
CA ARG A 117 5.64 9.53 12.26
C ARG A 117 7.07 9.22 12.65
#